data_c68592b0db53f54fb3cc39fb3aed4cb2
#
_entry.id   c68592b0db53f54fb3cc39fb3aed4cb2
#
_cell.length_a   1.000
_cell.length_b   1.000
_cell.length_c   1.000
_cell.angle_alpha   90.00
_cell.angle_beta   90.00
_cell.angle_gamma   90.00
#
_symmetry.space_group_name_H-M   'P 1'
#
loop_
_entity.id
_entity.type
_entity.pdbx_description
1 polymer ?
#
loop_
_entity_poly.entity_id
_entity_poly.type
_entity_poly.pdbx_seq_one_letter_code
_entity_poly.pdbx_strand_id
1 'polypeptide(L)'
;KNDKDGGRYFRPELNNIKGGGTFADKADNVLFVWRPNRALDFKDPDVIFGSQKIKKQRLVGIPQNVNEITFNIKDQRYYFNGISPFTLFDKQRRGEDITETFEENQKTINKSLEEAFETVLLGEDDEIDNCPF
;
A
#
# COMPACT_ATOMS: atom_id res chain seq x y z
N LYS A 1 -13.26 -18.48 -8.29
CA LYS A 1 -12.20 -19.12 -9.10
C LYS A 1 -10.94 -18.32 -8.82
N ASN A 2 -10.02 -18.86 -8.04
CA ASN A 2 -8.72 -18.23 -7.84
C ASN A 2 -7.87 -18.59 -9.06
N ASP A 3 -7.94 -17.75 -10.07
CA ASP A 3 -7.07 -17.91 -11.21
C ASP A 3 -5.64 -17.58 -10.74
N LYS A 4 -4.69 -18.46 -11.06
CA LYS A 4 -3.30 -18.36 -10.68
C LYS A 4 -2.46 -18.27 -11.94
N ASP A 5 -1.54 -17.32 -11.96
CA ASP A 5 -0.50 -17.24 -12.96
C ASP A 5 0.83 -17.70 -12.35
N GLY A 6 1.43 -18.77 -12.91
CA GLY A 6 2.66 -19.36 -12.38
C GLY A 6 2.58 -19.72 -10.88
N GLY A 7 1.39 -20.07 -10.36
CA GLY A 7 1.17 -20.38 -8.96
C GLY A 7 0.87 -19.17 -8.06
N ARG A 8 0.96 -17.94 -8.58
CA ARG A 8 0.61 -16.71 -7.86
C ARG A 8 -0.87 -16.41 -7.99
N TYR A 9 -1.44 -15.76 -6.97
CA TYR A 9 -2.79 -15.23 -7.08
C TYR A 9 -2.82 -13.96 -7.94
N PHE A 10 -3.81 -13.84 -8.81
CA PHE A 10 -4.04 -12.58 -9.52
C PHE A 10 -4.40 -11.46 -8.56
N ARG A 11 -4.04 -10.24 -8.94
CA ARG A 11 -4.46 -9.04 -8.21
C ARG A 11 -5.99 -8.99 -8.16
N PRO A 12 -6.59 -8.79 -6.98
CA PRO A 12 -8.03 -8.64 -6.87
C PRO A 12 -8.49 -7.38 -7.60
N GLU A 13 -9.53 -7.53 -8.41
CA GLU A 13 -10.17 -6.43 -9.12
C GLU A 13 -11.61 -6.25 -8.66
N LEU A 14 -12.12 -5.03 -8.82
CA LEU A 14 -13.47 -4.67 -8.41
C LEU A 14 -14.53 -5.60 -9.02
N ASN A 15 -14.33 -6.00 -10.28
CA ASN A 15 -15.25 -6.89 -11.01
C ASN A 15 -15.20 -8.35 -10.52
N ASN A 16 -14.17 -8.73 -9.77
CA ASN A 16 -14.04 -10.09 -9.22
C ASN A 16 -14.93 -10.31 -7.99
N ILE A 17 -15.49 -9.23 -7.44
CA ILE A 17 -16.45 -9.32 -6.33
C ILE A 17 -17.79 -9.80 -6.88
N LYS A 18 -18.42 -10.78 -6.22
CA LYS A 18 -19.76 -11.26 -6.60
C LYS A 18 -20.74 -10.08 -6.57
N GLY A 19 -21.38 -9.81 -7.70
CA GLY A 19 -22.21 -8.60 -7.87
C GLY A 19 -21.38 -7.33 -8.15
N GLY A 20 -20.19 -7.48 -8.72
CA GLY A 20 -19.17 -6.43 -8.89
C GLY A 20 -19.68 -5.13 -9.50
N GLY A 21 -20.59 -5.18 -10.50
CA GLY A 21 -21.18 -3.98 -11.08
C GLY A 21 -21.95 -3.15 -10.05
N THR A 22 -22.86 -3.78 -9.30
CA THR A 22 -23.61 -3.10 -8.23
C THR A 22 -22.71 -2.60 -7.10
N PHE A 23 -21.68 -3.36 -6.77
CA PHE A 23 -20.69 -2.96 -5.76
C PHE A 23 -19.86 -1.78 -6.24
N ALA A 24 -19.45 -1.83 -7.52
CA ALA A 24 -18.69 -0.75 -8.15
C ALA A 24 -19.46 0.57 -8.13
N ASP A 25 -20.77 0.54 -8.35
CA ASP A 25 -21.61 1.73 -8.40
C ASP A 25 -21.86 2.31 -7.00
N LYS A 26 -22.11 1.46 -6.01
CA LYS A 26 -22.54 1.87 -4.67
C LYS A 26 -21.38 2.19 -3.74
N ALA A 27 -20.22 1.53 -3.86
CA ALA A 27 -19.09 1.77 -3.00
C ALA A 27 -18.46 3.15 -3.26
N ASP A 28 -18.23 3.92 -2.22
CA ASP A 28 -17.50 5.19 -2.34
C ASP A 28 -15.99 4.97 -2.41
N ASN A 29 -15.45 4.04 -1.64
CA ASN A 29 -14.05 3.67 -1.67
C ASN A 29 -13.91 2.14 -1.70
N VAL A 30 -12.99 1.64 -2.50
CA VAL A 30 -12.64 0.22 -2.56
C VAL A 30 -11.14 0.08 -2.37
N LEU A 31 -10.76 -0.58 -1.31
CA LEU A 31 -9.39 -0.88 -0.95
C LEU A 31 -9.15 -2.38 -1.12
N PHE A 32 -7.91 -2.78 -1.35
CA PHE A 32 -7.54 -4.18 -1.42
C PHE A 32 -6.27 -4.45 -0.64
N VAL A 33 -6.19 -5.66 -0.12
CA VAL A 33 -4.98 -6.27 0.45
C VAL A 33 -4.71 -7.53 -0.35
N TRP A 34 -3.52 -7.64 -0.92
CA TRP A 34 -3.16 -8.74 -1.80
C TRP A 34 -1.81 -9.34 -1.41
N ARG A 35 -1.79 -10.65 -1.26
CA ARG A 35 -0.57 -11.44 -1.02
C ARG A 35 -0.32 -12.31 -2.25
N PRO A 36 0.47 -11.84 -3.24
CA PRO A 36 0.63 -12.53 -4.52
C PRO A 36 1.23 -13.92 -4.36
N ASN A 37 2.22 -14.06 -3.51
CA ASN A 37 3.02 -15.26 -3.35
C ASN A 37 2.48 -16.27 -2.33
N ARG A 38 1.40 -15.93 -1.60
CA ARG A 38 0.85 -16.78 -0.53
C ARG A 38 0.56 -18.23 -0.95
N ALA A 39 0.24 -18.46 -2.22
CA ALA A 39 -0.02 -19.81 -2.73
C ALA A 39 1.24 -20.62 -2.97
N LEU A 40 2.38 -19.96 -3.19
CA LEU A 40 3.69 -20.58 -3.37
C LEU A 40 4.40 -20.76 -2.02
N ASP A 41 4.40 -19.71 -1.23
CA ASP A 41 4.94 -19.71 0.13
C ASP A 41 3.96 -19.03 1.09
N PHE A 42 3.43 -19.81 2.01
CA PHE A 42 2.53 -19.29 3.05
C PHE A 42 3.22 -18.28 3.99
N LYS A 43 4.54 -18.40 4.15
CA LYS A 43 5.35 -17.55 5.04
C LYS A 43 5.86 -16.28 4.35
N ASP A 44 5.66 -16.16 3.03
CA ASP A 44 6.06 -14.97 2.29
C ASP A 44 5.45 -13.71 2.95
N PRO A 45 6.28 -12.74 3.34
CA PRO A 45 5.81 -11.54 4.04
C PRO A 45 5.22 -10.49 3.12
N ASP A 46 5.41 -10.62 1.80
CA ASP A 46 5.06 -9.58 0.85
C ASP A 46 3.56 -9.40 0.73
N VAL A 47 3.12 -8.18 0.92
CA VAL A 47 1.72 -7.77 0.85
C VAL A 47 1.62 -6.46 0.10
N ILE A 48 0.68 -6.38 -0.78
CA ILE A 48 0.34 -5.18 -1.51
C ILE A 48 -0.98 -4.65 -0.98
N PHE A 49 -0.96 -3.42 -0.50
CA PHE A 49 -2.13 -2.67 -0.09
C PHE A 49 -2.39 -1.54 -1.09
N GLY A 50 -3.62 -1.37 -1.51
CA GLY A 50 -3.92 -0.31 -2.45
C GLY A 50 -5.39 0.04 -2.54
N SER A 51 -5.68 1.05 -3.37
CA SER A 51 -7.03 1.51 -3.66
C SER A 51 -7.39 1.28 -5.12
N GLN A 52 -8.59 0.79 -5.37
CA GLN A 52 -9.12 0.62 -6.74
C GLN A 52 -10.12 1.72 -7.10
N LYS A 53 -10.89 2.19 -6.13
CA LYS A 53 -11.87 3.25 -6.33
C LYS A 53 -11.83 4.22 -5.16
N ILE A 54 -11.83 5.50 -5.47
CA ILE A 54 -12.01 6.59 -4.51
C ILE A 54 -12.93 7.62 -5.16
N LYS A 55 -14.11 7.82 -4.60
CA LYS A 55 -15.13 8.71 -5.17
C LYS A 55 -14.82 10.19 -4.90
N LYS A 56 -14.37 10.51 -3.68
CA LYS A 56 -14.04 11.87 -3.28
C LYS A 56 -12.52 12.10 -3.31
N GLN A 57 -11.93 12.09 -4.51
CA GLN A 57 -10.48 12.13 -4.70
C GLN A 57 -9.81 13.36 -4.06
N ARG A 58 -10.45 14.52 -4.10
CA ARG A 58 -9.90 15.76 -3.49
C ARG A 58 -9.77 15.69 -1.97
N LEU A 59 -10.53 14.83 -1.31
CA LEU A 59 -10.53 14.71 0.15
C LEU A 59 -9.75 13.48 0.64
N VAL A 60 -9.82 12.39 -0.10
CA VAL A 60 -9.32 11.08 0.34
C VAL A 60 -8.03 10.70 -0.35
N GLY A 61 -7.83 11.13 -1.60
CA GLY A 61 -6.65 10.80 -2.40
C GLY A 61 -7.00 10.18 -3.76
N ILE A 62 -5.96 9.84 -4.50
CA ILE A 62 -6.06 9.34 -5.87
C ILE A 62 -6.25 7.81 -5.84
N PRO A 63 -7.16 7.24 -6.70
CA PRO A 63 -7.28 5.80 -6.83
C PRO A 63 -6.04 5.17 -7.48
N GLN A 64 -5.92 3.86 -7.36
CA GLN A 64 -4.80 3.05 -7.86
C GLN A 64 -3.45 3.31 -7.18
N ASN A 65 -3.44 4.02 -6.07
CA ASN A 65 -2.25 4.08 -5.23
C ASN A 65 -1.97 2.70 -4.63
N VAL A 66 -0.72 2.25 -4.75
CA VAL A 66 -0.27 0.93 -4.32
C VAL A 66 0.90 1.11 -3.37
N ASN A 67 0.83 0.48 -2.22
CA ASN A 67 1.89 0.49 -1.22
C ASN A 67 2.31 -0.95 -0.92
N GLU A 68 3.61 -1.17 -0.90
CA GLU A 68 4.18 -2.42 -0.44
C GLU A 68 4.27 -2.39 1.09
N ILE A 69 3.72 -3.41 1.71
CA ILE A 69 3.74 -3.60 3.15
C ILE A 69 4.20 -5.02 3.46
N THR A 70 4.64 -5.29 4.67
CA THR A 70 5.04 -6.63 5.07
C THR A 70 4.08 -7.21 6.10
N PHE A 71 3.83 -8.51 6.02
CA PHE A 71 3.04 -9.24 7.00
C PHE A 71 3.94 -10.09 7.87
N ASN A 72 3.95 -9.84 9.16
CA ASN A 72 4.65 -10.68 10.12
C ASN A 72 3.72 -11.79 10.64
N ILE A 73 4.10 -13.03 10.34
CA ILE A 73 3.29 -14.19 10.68
C ILE A 73 3.29 -14.51 12.18
N LYS A 74 4.33 -14.08 12.92
CA LYS A 74 4.46 -14.38 14.36
C LYS A 74 3.49 -13.56 15.20
N ASP A 75 3.37 -12.27 14.90
CA ASP A 75 2.48 -11.35 15.61
C ASP A 75 1.18 -11.06 14.84
N GLN A 76 1.05 -11.61 13.61
CA GLN A 76 -0.11 -11.48 12.72
C GLN A 76 -0.46 -10.02 12.40
N ARG A 77 0.57 -9.18 12.23
CA ARG A 77 0.42 -7.75 11.96
C ARG A 77 1.02 -7.34 10.64
N TYR A 78 0.50 -6.26 10.09
CA TYR A 78 1.06 -5.59 8.92
C TYR A 78 2.01 -4.49 9.36
N TYR A 79 3.09 -4.33 8.61
CA TYR A 79 4.11 -3.32 8.83
C TYR A 79 4.29 -2.49 7.56
N PHE A 80 4.34 -1.18 7.72
CA PHE A 80 4.71 -0.25 6.67
C PHE A 80 6.07 0.34 7.03
N ASN A 81 7.07 0.18 6.16
CA ASN A 81 8.46 0.57 6.43
C ASN A 81 8.99 0.08 7.80
N GLY A 82 8.66 -1.15 8.16
CA GLY A 82 9.09 -1.74 9.43
C GLY A 82 8.30 -1.28 10.66
N ILE A 83 7.30 -0.41 10.51
CA ILE A 83 6.50 0.14 11.60
C ILE A 83 5.09 -0.45 11.56
N SER A 84 4.65 -1.03 12.66
CA SER A 84 3.25 -1.43 12.82
C SER A 84 2.41 -0.25 13.29
N PRO A 85 1.26 0.03 12.67
CA PRO A 85 0.36 1.07 13.14
C PRO A 85 -0.15 0.84 14.58
N PHE A 86 -0.07 -0.38 15.07
CA PHE A 86 -0.46 -0.72 16.44
C PHE A 86 0.65 -0.52 17.47
N THR A 87 1.89 -0.27 17.05
CA THR A 87 3.01 -0.07 17.99
C THR A 87 2.74 1.08 18.95
N LEU A 88 2.20 2.19 18.44
CA LEU A 88 1.83 3.34 19.26
C LEU A 88 0.72 3.01 20.27
N PHE A 89 -0.31 2.30 19.84
CA PHE A 89 -1.41 1.87 20.73
C PHE A 89 -0.92 0.91 21.82
N ASP A 90 -0.03 -0.01 21.47
CA ASP A 90 0.51 -0.96 22.44
C ASP A 90 1.39 -0.25 23.48
N LYS A 91 2.20 0.73 23.06
CA LYS A 91 2.99 1.56 23.96
C LYS A 91 2.10 2.40 24.89
N GLN A 92 1.12 3.08 24.33
CA GLN A 92 0.18 3.89 25.11
C GLN A 92 -0.58 3.03 26.13
N ARG A 93 -1.02 1.83 25.76
CA ARG A 93 -1.70 0.91 26.68
C ARG A 93 -0.82 0.43 27.83
N ARG A 94 0.50 0.34 27.60
CA ARG A 94 1.50 0.00 28.64
C ARG A 94 1.91 1.22 29.48
N GLY A 95 1.41 2.42 29.18
CA GLY A 95 1.79 3.65 29.86
C GLY A 95 3.20 4.16 29.52
N GLU A 96 3.75 3.72 28.39
CA GLU A 96 5.04 4.19 27.89
C GLU A 96 4.88 5.57 27.23
N ASP A 97 5.91 6.41 27.34
CA ASP A 97 5.94 7.68 26.61
C ASP A 97 6.07 7.40 25.10
N ILE A 98 5.13 7.94 24.33
CA ILE A 98 5.05 7.77 22.88
C ILE A 98 5.61 8.96 22.10
N THR A 99 6.02 10.03 22.78
CA THR A 99 6.43 11.29 22.16
C THR A 99 7.65 11.07 21.24
N GLU A 100 8.69 10.41 21.72
CA GLU A 100 9.88 10.10 20.92
C GLU A 100 9.55 9.22 19.71
N THR A 101 8.70 8.21 19.91
CA THR A 101 8.28 7.30 18.81
C THR A 101 7.49 8.05 17.74
N PHE A 102 6.71 9.06 18.15
CA PHE A 102 5.97 9.90 17.19
C PHE A 102 6.92 10.76 16.36
N GLU A 103 7.91 11.36 17.00
CA GLU A 103 8.93 12.17 16.32
C GLU A 103 9.82 11.35 15.38
N GLU A 104 10.22 10.15 15.76
CA GLU A 104 10.99 9.23 14.91
C GLU A 104 10.18 8.80 13.68
N ASN A 105 8.90 8.48 13.87
CA ASN A 105 8.01 8.14 12.76
C ASN A 105 7.81 9.33 11.80
N GLN A 106 7.66 10.53 12.32
CA GLN A 106 7.56 11.76 11.51
C GLN A 106 8.85 11.99 10.70
N LYS A 107 10.02 11.84 11.30
CA LYS A 107 11.32 11.98 10.62
C LYS A 107 11.47 10.94 9.50
N THR A 108 11.06 9.69 9.75
CA THR A 108 11.13 8.62 8.76
C THR A 108 10.22 8.90 7.57
N ILE A 109 8.99 9.37 7.82
CA ILE A 109 8.03 9.74 6.78
C ILE A 109 8.55 10.91 5.95
N ASN A 110 9.06 11.96 6.59
CA ASN A 110 9.60 13.14 5.92
C ASN A 110 10.80 12.78 5.05
N LYS A 111 11.72 11.95 5.55
CA LYS A 111 12.87 11.47 4.77
C LYS A 111 12.43 10.67 3.54
N SER A 112 11.46 9.79 3.68
CA SER A 112 10.92 9.02 2.54
C SER A 112 10.26 9.92 1.49
N LEU A 113 9.61 11.00 1.92
CA LEU A 113 9.02 12.00 1.03
C LEU A 113 10.11 12.80 0.30
N GLU A 114 11.14 13.23 1.00
CA GLU A 114 12.27 13.97 0.40
C GLU A 114 12.99 13.12 -0.65
N GLU A 115 13.29 11.85 -0.33
CA GLU A 115 13.90 10.90 -1.27
C GLU A 115 13.01 10.67 -2.51
N ALA A 116 11.69 10.58 -2.33
CA ALA A 116 10.74 10.45 -3.43
C ALA A 116 10.71 11.71 -4.31
N PHE A 117 10.77 12.90 -3.72
CA PHE A 117 10.84 14.17 -4.47
C PHE A 117 12.13 14.32 -5.25
N GLU A 118 13.27 13.96 -4.65
CA GLU A 118 14.57 13.99 -5.35
C GLU A 118 14.59 13.04 -6.56
N THR A 119 14.00 11.86 -6.42
CA THR A 119 13.93 10.89 -7.53
C THR A 119 13.09 11.42 -8.68
N VAL A 120 12.01 12.14 -8.39
CA VAL A 120 11.16 12.77 -9.43
C VAL A 120 11.89 13.90 -10.12
N LEU A 121 12.62 14.75 -9.38
CA LEU A 121 13.36 15.87 -9.95
C LEU A 121 14.55 15.44 -10.81
N LEU A 122 15.19 14.31 -10.49
CA LEU A 122 16.32 13.77 -11.26
C LEU A 122 15.88 12.97 -12.50
N GLY A 123 14.60 12.63 -12.61
CA GLY A 123 14.02 11.87 -13.72
C GLY A 123 13.50 12.71 -14.89
N GLU A 124 13.51 14.04 -14.79
CA GLU A 124 12.96 14.93 -15.83
C GLU A 124 13.97 15.39 -16.91
N ASP A 125 15.26 14.99 -16.84
CA ASP A 125 16.29 15.44 -17.76
C ASP A 125 16.61 14.48 -18.92
N ASP A 126 15.94 13.35 -19.06
CA ASP A 126 16.18 12.44 -20.18
C ASP A 126 14.94 12.30 -21.09
N GLU A 127 15.09 12.82 -22.33
CA GLU A 127 14.26 12.65 -23.53
C GLU A 127 13.26 13.75 -23.90
N ILE A 128 13.79 14.95 -24.17
CA ILE A 128 13.24 15.78 -25.25
C ILE A 128 14.30 15.93 -26.33
N ASP A 129 14.54 14.89 -27.10
CA ASP A 129 15.14 15.01 -28.43
C ASP A 129 14.85 13.73 -29.24
N ASN A 130 13.88 13.80 -30.09
CA ASN A 130 13.73 13.21 -31.42
C ASN A 130 12.28 12.95 -31.78
N CYS A 131 11.55 13.99 -32.17
CA CYS A 131 10.46 13.82 -33.13
C CYS A 131 11.03 14.10 -34.54
N PRO A 132 11.18 13.10 -35.41
CA PRO A 132 11.33 13.36 -36.84
C PRO A 132 9.94 13.64 -37.43
N PHE A 133 9.84 14.74 -38.10
CA PHE A 133 8.75 15.14 -38.98
C PHE A 133 8.50 14.10 -40.07
#